data_ad9700bd36937f1fcce562bd4a2e0832
#
_entry.id   ad9700bd36937f1fcce562bd4a2e0832
#
_cell.length_a   1.000
_cell.length_b   1.000
_cell.length_c   1.000
_cell.angle_alpha   90.00
_cell.angle_beta   90.00
_cell.angle_gamma   90.00
#
_symmetry.space_group_name_H-M   'P 1'
#
loop_
_entity.id
_entity.type
_entity.pdbx_description
1 polymer ?
#
loop_
_entity_poly.entity_id
_entity_poly.type
_entity_poly.pdbx_seq_one_letter_code
_entity_poly.pdbx_strand_id
1 'polypeptide(L)'
;MAYLTGIWHTFAGMKSATVNEIKQELSSVPPARLVHLCLRMAKFKKENKELLTYLLFEAQDEQAYIDSVKQEMDGLFGEVNTSHVYFAKKTIRKILRIANKHIRYIGSAQAETELLLHFCGRLKDSGLPLHSKTVLGNLYQNQWKKMYKTLQTLHEDLQYDYMKEVSRLEELE
;
A
#
# COMPACT_ATOMS: atom_id res chain seq x y z
N MET A 1 38.24 -6.91 -48.51
CA MET A 1 38.63 -6.66 -47.12
C MET A 1 37.59 -5.80 -46.48
N ALA A 2 36.68 -6.41 -45.71
CA ALA A 2 35.62 -5.71 -45.00
C ALA A 2 35.99 -5.70 -43.51
N TYR A 3 36.20 -4.53 -42.95
CA TYR A 3 36.49 -4.33 -41.51
C TYR A 3 35.21 -4.50 -40.71
N LEU A 4 35.14 -5.56 -39.93
CA LEU A 4 34.15 -5.76 -38.86
C LEU A 4 34.56 -4.87 -37.69
N THR A 5 33.93 -3.71 -37.57
CA THR A 5 33.98 -2.88 -36.34
C THR A 5 33.05 -3.50 -35.31
N GLY A 6 33.64 -4.35 -34.44
CA GLY A 6 32.97 -4.87 -33.27
C GLY A 6 32.65 -3.74 -32.30
N ILE A 7 31.36 -3.42 -32.11
CA ILE A 7 30.89 -2.53 -31.06
C ILE A 7 30.97 -3.28 -29.74
N TRP A 8 32.04 -3.08 -29.01
CA TRP A 8 32.14 -3.50 -27.61
C TRP A 8 31.22 -2.60 -26.78
N HIS A 9 29.99 -3.06 -26.53
CA HIS A 9 29.15 -2.44 -25.52
C HIS A 9 29.79 -2.77 -24.17
N THR A 10 30.58 -1.84 -23.65
CA THR A 10 30.99 -1.81 -22.26
C THR A 10 29.74 -1.96 -21.40
N PHE A 11 29.75 -2.91 -20.47
CA PHE A 11 28.75 -3.09 -19.41
C PHE A 11 28.81 -1.88 -18.47
N ALA A 12 28.39 -0.71 -18.93
CA ALA A 12 28.02 0.38 -18.06
C ALA A 12 26.71 -0.05 -17.38
N GLY A 13 26.66 -0.02 -16.05
CA GLY A 13 25.55 -0.51 -15.27
C GLY A 13 24.21 -0.03 -15.84
N MET A 14 23.24 -0.94 -15.99
CA MET A 14 21.95 -0.67 -16.65
C MET A 14 21.23 0.47 -15.95
N LYS A 15 21.27 1.67 -16.53
CA LYS A 15 20.54 2.83 -16.03
C LYS A 15 19.05 2.61 -16.31
N SER A 16 18.24 2.65 -15.24
CA SER A 16 16.78 2.53 -15.40
C SER A 16 16.24 3.72 -16.19
N ALA A 17 15.38 3.46 -17.16
CA ALA A 17 14.62 4.48 -17.86
C ALA A 17 13.61 5.15 -16.90
N THR A 18 13.28 6.39 -17.16
CA THR A 18 12.23 7.11 -16.44
C THR A 18 10.84 6.54 -16.78
N VAL A 19 9.86 6.77 -15.89
CA VAL A 19 8.47 6.36 -16.15
C VAL A 19 7.93 6.97 -17.46
N ASN A 20 8.33 8.19 -17.78
CA ASN A 20 7.89 8.87 -19.02
C ASN A 20 8.46 8.20 -20.28
N GLU A 21 9.75 7.84 -20.26
CA GLU A 21 10.38 7.08 -21.35
C GLU A 21 9.70 5.71 -21.54
N ILE A 22 9.45 5.00 -20.43
CA ILE A 22 8.72 3.72 -20.47
C ILE A 22 7.33 3.90 -21.05
N LYS A 23 6.59 4.96 -20.68
CA LYS A 23 5.26 5.26 -21.20
C LYS A 23 5.29 5.49 -22.72
N GLN A 24 6.27 6.27 -23.22
CA GLN A 24 6.43 6.53 -24.64
C GLN A 24 6.68 5.24 -25.42
N GLU A 25 7.60 4.41 -24.96
CA GLU A 25 7.90 3.11 -25.59
C GLU A 25 6.68 2.19 -25.59
N LEU A 26 5.98 2.06 -24.44
CA LEU A 26 4.79 1.20 -24.33
C LEU A 26 3.66 1.64 -25.28
N SER A 27 3.55 2.95 -25.59
CA SER A 27 2.52 3.48 -26.51
C SER A 27 2.69 2.98 -27.93
N SER A 28 3.90 2.57 -28.32
CA SER A 28 4.22 2.05 -29.67
C SER A 28 4.20 0.51 -29.75
N VAL A 29 4.08 -0.17 -28.59
CA VAL A 29 4.16 -1.63 -28.52
C VAL A 29 2.84 -2.27 -28.97
N PRO A 30 2.85 -3.28 -29.87
CA PRO A 30 1.64 -4.03 -30.25
C PRO A 30 0.98 -4.72 -29.05
N PRO A 31 -0.38 -4.83 -29.03
CA PRO A 31 -1.13 -5.40 -27.89
C PRO A 31 -0.66 -6.79 -27.46
N ALA A 32 -0.36 -7.68 -28.41
CA ALA A 32 0.13 -9.02 -28.11
C ALA A 32 1.47 -9.01 -27.35
N ARG A 33 2.34 -8.05 -27.67
CA ARG A 33 3.62 -7.89 -26.97
C ARG A 33 3.43 -7.24 -25.60
N LEU A 34 2.46 -6.32 -25.43
CA LEU A 34 2.10 -5.77 -24.10
C LEU A 34 1.66 -6.88 -23.15
N VAL A 35 0.79 -7.79 -23.61
CA VAL A 35 0.37 -8.96 -22.82
C VAL A 35 1.59 -9.79 -22.38
N HIS A 36 2.51 -10.07 -23.31
CA HIS A 36 3.72 -10.81 -22.98
C HIS A 36 4.60 -10.11 -21.93
N LEU A 37 4.75 -8.79 -22.03
CA LEU A 37 5.51 -7.99 -21.06
C LEU A 37 4.83 -8.01 -19.67
N CYS A 38 3.51 -7.81 -19.60
CA CYS A 38 2.74 -7.89 -18.35
C CYS A 38 2.88 -9.26 -17.70
N LEU A 39 2.74 -10.35 -18.46
CA LEU A 39 2.92 -11.71 -17.95
C LEU A 39 4.35 -11.97 -17.44
N ARG A 40 5.35 -11.43 -18.11
CA ARG A 40 6.75 -11.54 -17.67
C ARG A 40 6.96 -10.80 -16.35
N MET A 41 6.40 -9.59 -16.20
CA MET A 41 6.45 -8.82 -14.95
C MET A 41 5.72 -9.54 -13.81
N ALA A 42 4.54 -10.10 -14.06
CA ALA A 42 3.78 -10.87 -13.08
C ALA A 42 4.53 -12.12 -12.59
N LYS A 43 5.30 -12.77 -13.48
CA LYS A 43 6.13 -13.95 -13.14
C LYS A 43 7.41 -13.56 -12.38
N PHE A 44 7.84 -12.31 -12.42
CA PHE A 44 9.10 -11.87 -11.83
C PHE A 44 9.03 -11.75 -10.30
N LYS A 45 7.91 -11.22 -9.76
CA LYS A 45 7.66 -11.09 -8.32
C LYS A 45 6.20 -11.38 -7.99
N LYS A 46 5.97 -11.94 -6.79
CA LYS A 46 4.62 -12.21 -6.27
C LYS A 46 3.78 -10.93 -6.20
N GLU A 47 4.37 -9.84 -5.72
CA GLU A 47 3.69 -8.54 -5.61
C GLU A 47 3.25 -7.99 -6.96
N ASN A 48 4.04 -8.20 -8.02
CA ASN A 48 3.64 -7.80 -9.39
C ASN A 48 2.42 -8.60 -9.88
N LYS A 49 2.38 -9.91 -9.56
CA LYS A 49 1.23 -10.76 -9.88
C LYS A 49 -0.01 -10.30 -9.10
N GLU A 50 0.13 -10.03 -7.80
CA GLU A 50 -0.95 -9.53 -6.95
C GLU A 50 -1.49 -8.17 -7.45
N LEU A 51 -0.58 -7.22 -7.78
CA LEU A 51 -0.97 -5.93 -8.35
C LEU A 51 -1.70 -6.09 -9.68
N LEU A 52 -1.21 -6.95 -10.58
CA LEU A 52 -1.89 -7.19 -11.86
C LEU A 52 -3.25 -7.86 -11.65
N THR A 53 -3.39 -8.75 -10.66
CA THR A 53 -4.68 -9.35 -10.28
C THR A 53 -5.66 -8.28 -9.83
N TYR A 54 -5.25 -7.39 -8.92
CA TYR A 54 -6.06 -6.25 -8.49
C TYR A 54 -6.52 -5.41 -9.68
N LEU A 55 -5.59 -4.97 -10.53
CA LEU A 55 -5.88 -4.08 -11.66
C LEU A 55 -6.84 -4.71 -12.69
N LEU A 56 -6.81 -6.03 -12.89
CA LEU A 56 -7.62 -6.71 -13.89
C LEU A 56 -9.00 -7.16 -13.36
N PHE A 57 -9.11 -7.48 -12.08
CA PHE A 57 -10.30 -8.18 -11.57
C PHE A 57 -11.00 -7.46 -10.41
N GLU A 58 -10.28 -6.67 -9.61
CA GLU A 58 -10.81 -6.08 -8.37
C GLU A 58 -10.98 -4.55 -8.47
N ALA A 59 -10.22 -3.87 -9.33
CA ALA A 59 -10.21 -2.40 -9.40
C ALA A 59 -11.53 -1.78 -9.87
N GLN A 60 -12.48 -2.57 -10.36
CA GLN A 60 -13.81 -2.09 -10.77
C GLN A 60 -14.71 -1.80 -9.56
N ASP A 61 -14.46 -2.44 -8.41
CA ASP A 61 -15.16 -2.21 -7.16
C ASP A 61 -14.14 -1.96 -6.04
N GLU A 62 -13.60 -0.73 -6.05
CA GLU A 62 -12.57 -0.30 -5.08
C GLU A 62 -13.07 -0.44 -3.64
N GLN A 63 -14.35 -0.12 -3.37
CA GLN A 63 -14.91 -0.19 -2.02
C GLN A 63 -14.97 -1.62 -1.50
N ALA A 64 -15.50 -2.56 -2.31
CA ALA A 64 -15.51 -3.97 -1.93
C ALA A 64 -14.11 -4.52 -1.66
N TYR A 65 -13.12 -4.07 -2.44
CA TYR A 65 -11.73 -4.45 -2.21
C TYR A 65 -11.18 -3.87 -0.89
N ILE A 66 -11.43 -2.58 -0.59
CA ILE A 66 -11.06 -1.96 0.69
C ILE A 66 -11.67 -2.74 1.86
N ASP A 67 -12.94 -3.09 1.77
CA ASP A 67 -13.64 -3.84 2.81
C ASP A 67 -13.05 -5.24 3.01
N SER A 68 -12.65 -5.91 1.94
CA SER A 68 -11.95 -7.20 2.03
C SER A 68 -10.60 -7.08 2.74
N VAL A 69 -9.86 -6.00 2.49
CA VAL A 69 -8.59 -5.71 3.16
C VAL A 69 -8.79 -5.41 4.64
N LYS A 70 -9.85 -4.66 5.01
CA LYS A 70 -10.21 -4.43 6.41
C LYS A 70 -10.53 -5.72 7.13
N GLN A 71 -11.27 -6.64 6.49
CA GLN A 71 -11.57 -7.96 7.06
C GLN A 71 -10.30 -8.80 7.28
N GLU A 72 -9.35 -8.78 6.32
CA GLU A 72 -8.04 -9.44 6.52
C GLU A 72 -7.29 -8.83 7.71
N MET A 73 -7.29 -7.49 7.82
CA MET A 73 -6.67 -6.80 8.96
C MET A 73 -7.34 -7.18 10.27
N ASP A 74 -8.66 -7.23 10.34
CA ASP A 74 -9.43 -7.59 11.54
C ASP A 74 -9.15 -9.01 12.00
N GLY A 75 -9.06 -9.96 11.08
CA GLY A 75 -8.65 -11.33 11.38
C GLY A 75 -7.27 -11.37 12.04
N LEU A 76 -6.31 -10.61 11.51
CA LEU A 76 -4.96 -10.53 12.07
C LEU A 76 -4.90 -9.77 13.40
N PHE A 77 -5.74 -8.75 13.61
CA PHE A 77 -5.88 -8.07 14.91
C PHE A 77 -6.42 -9.02 15.97
N GLY A 78 -7.34 -9.92 15.60
CA GLY A 78 -7.84 -10.99 16.50
C GLY A 78 -6.75 -11.97 16.96
N GLU A 79 -5.68 -12.12 16.18
CA GLU A 79 -4.52 -12.97 16.51
C GLU A 79 -3.46 -12.26 17.38
N VAL A 80 -3.62 -10.96 17.69
CA VAL A 80 -2.62 -10.20 18.42
C VAL A 80 -2.53 -10.66 19.86
N ASN A 81 -1.36 -11.17 20.25
CA ASN A 81 -1.09 -11.52 21.64
C ASN A 81 -0.79 -10.27 22.47
N THR A 82 -1.82 -9.74 23.13
CA THR A 82 -1.72 -8.55 23.97
C THR A 82 -0.95 -8.75 25.27
N SER A 83 -0.80 -10.01 25.74
CA SER A 83 -0.07 -10.35 26.97
C SER A 83 1.45 -10.14 26.82
N HIS A 84 1.98 -10.15 25.59
CA HIS A 84 3.40 -10.00 25.32
C HIS A 84 3.66 -8.92 24.24
N VAL A 85 4.03 -7.75 24.70
CA VAL A 85 4.29 -6.56 23.83
C VAL A 85 5.28 -6.85 22.70
N TYR A 86 6.25 -7.74 22.88
CA TYR A 86 7.20 -8.12 21.83
C TYR A 86 6.50 -8.81 20.64
N PHE A 87 5.65 -9.80 20.92
CA PHE A 87 4.90 -10.51 19.87
C PHE A 87 3.82 -9.63 19.26
N ALA A 88 3.11 -8.84 20.09
CA ALA A 88 2.18 -7.84 19.59
C ALA A 88 2.81 -6.92 18.56
N LYS A 89 3.99 -6.34 18.84
CA LYS A 89 4.73 -5.47 17.89
C LYS A 89 5.00 -6.15 16.56
N LYS A 90 5.33 -7.42 16.54
CA LYS A 90 5.61 -8.18 15.32
C LYS A 90 4.35 -8.31 14.45
N THR A 91 3.22 -8.67 15.09
CA THR A 91 1.93 -8.81 14.42
C THR A 91 1.42 -7.46 13.92
N ILE A 92 1.43 -6.42 14.74
CA ILE A 92 1.02 -5.06 14.34
C ILE A 92 1.83 -4.55 13.12
N ARG A 93 3.15 -4.76 13.10
CA ARG A 93 3.97 -4.41 11.94
C ARG A 93 3.64 -5.25 10.70
N LYS A 94 3.24 -6.51 10.86
CA LYS A 94 2.76 -7.35 9.76
C LYS A 94 1.47 -6.77 9.18
N ILE A 95 0.49 -6.42 10.03
CA ILE A 95 -0.78 -5.83 9.62
C ILE A 95 -0.53 -4.52 8.87
N LEU A 96 0.27 -3.62 9.42
CA LEU A 96 0.60 -2.36 8.75
C LEU A 96 1.30 -2.57 7.39
N ARG A 97 2.12 -3.60 7.26
CA ARG A 97 2.77 -3.93 5.97
C ARG A 97 1.75 -4.40 4.95
N ILE A 98 0.75 -5.18 5.37
CA ILE A 98 -0.36 -5.62 4.53
C ILE A 98 -1.18 -4.40 4.09
N ALA A 99 -1.63 -3.56 5.03
CA ALA A 99 -2.35 -2.34 4.71
C ALA A 99 -1.60 -1.47 3.68
N ASN A 100 -0.31 -1.17 3.94
CA ASN A 100 0.51 -0.37 3.02
C ASN A 100 0.74 -1.04 1.66
N LYS A 101 0.72 -2.37 1.57
CA LYS A 101 0.79 -3.10 0.31
C LYS A 101 -0.47 -2.85 -0.53
N HIS A 102 -1.64 -3.00 0.06
CA HIS A 102 -2.92 -2.78 -0.62
C HIS A 102 -3.17 -1.31 -0.95
N ILE A 103 -2.81 -0.38 -0.07
CA ILE A 103 -2.81 1.06 -0.37
C ILE A 103 -2.05 1.36 -1.66
N ARG A 104 -0.88 0.76 -1.85
CA ARG A 104 -0.08 0.94 -3.08
C ARG A 104 -0.71 0.27 -4.30
N TYR A 105 -1.48 -0.81 -4.14
CA TYR A 105 -2.18 -1.46 -5.25
C TYR A 105 -3.35 -0.62 -5.71
N ILE A 106 -4.12 -0.06 -4.78
CA ILE A 106 -5.26 0.82 -5.06
C ILE A 106 -4.78 2.16 -5.63
N GLY A 107 -3.83 2.79 -4.97
CA GLY A 107 -3.23 4.06 -5.42
C GLY A 107 -4.14 5.28 -5.25
N SER A 108 -5.22 5.19 -4.45
CA SER A 108 -6.12 6.30 -4.17
C SER A 108 -5.89 6.89 -2.77
N ALA A 109 -6.06 8.21 -2.64
CA ALA A 109 -5.96 8.91 -1.36
C ALA A 109 -7.10 8.50 -0.41
N GLN A 110 -8.27 8.20 -0.96
CA GLN A 110 -9.41 7.71 -0.18
C GLN A 110 -9.09 6.38 0.48
N ALA A 111 -8.63 5.39 -0.29
CA ALA A 111 -8.24 4.08 0.24
C ALA A 111 -7.12 4.18 1.29
N GLU A 112 -6.14 5.07 1.07
CA GLU A 112 -5.08 5.30 2.05
C GLU A 112 -5.63 5.83 3.36
N THR A 113 -6.52 6.84 3.31
CA THR A 113 -7.18 7.41 4.48
C THR A 113 -7.97 6.35 5.22
N GLU A 114 -8.80 5.60 4.51
CA GLU A 114 -9.73 4.62 5.07
C GLU A 114 -9.02 3.44 5.73
N LEU A 115 -8.02 2.86 5.06
CA LEU A 115 -7.26 1.73 5.60
C LEU A 115 -6.37 2.14 6.77
N LEU A 116 -5.79 3.34 6.75
CA LEU A 116 -4.99 3.82 7.89
C LEU A 116 -5.86 4.22 9.06
N LEU A 117 -7.03 4.80 8.83
CA LEU A 117 -8.00 5.11 9.88
C LEU A 117 -8.48 3.83 10.56
N HIS A 118 -8.88 2.83 9.78
CA HIS A 118 -9.25 1.51 10.29
C HIS A 118 -8.11 0.87 11.10
N PHE A 119 -6.87 0.90 10.58
CA PHE A 119 -5.70 0.41 11.31
C PHE A 119 -5.50 1.10 12.67
N CYS A 120 -5.61 2.43 12.69
CA CYS A 120 -5.45 3.20 13.92
C CYS A 120 -6.56 2.91 14.94
N GLY A 121 -7.81 2.81 14.49
CA GLY A 121 -8.94 2.45 15.35
C GLY A 121 -8.73 1.07 15.99
N ARG A 122 -8.45 0.05 15.18
CA ARG A 122 -8.22 -1.32 15.68
C ARG A 122 -7.00 -1.42 16.60
N LEU A 123 -5.96 -0.64 16.33
CA LEU A 123 -4.79 -0.61 17.20
C LEU A 123 -5.12 0.05 18.56
N LYS A 124 -5.93 1.10 18.57
CA LYS A 124 -6.41 1.75 19.79
C LYS A 124 -7.27 0.78 20.62
N ASP A 125 -8.22 0.10 19.98
CA ASP A 125 -9.12 -0.87 20.62
C ASP A 125 -8.39 -2.10 21.18
N SER A 126 -7.16 -2.37 20.75
CA SER A 126 -6.39 -3.54 21.21
C SER A 126 -5.94 -3.47 22.67
N GLY A 127 -6.06 -2.33 23.34
CA GLY A 127 -5.60 -2.10 24.70
C GLY A 127 -4.07 -2.12 24.88
N LEU A 128 -3.32 -2.12 23.79
CA LEU A 128 -1.86 -2.06 23.84
C LEU A 128 -1.37 -0.66 24.27
N PRO A 129 -0.21 -0.56 24.96
CA PRO A 129 0.30 0.74 25.41
C PRO A 129 0.75 1.60 24.21
N LEU A 130 0.00 2.66 23.91
CA LEU A 130 0.23 3.56 22.79
C LEU A 130 0.85 4.91 23.20
N HIS A 131 1.42 5.02 24.41
CA HIS A 131 2.06 6.27 24.85
C HIS A 131 3.22 6.66 23.93
N SER A 132 3.45 7.95 23.79
CA SER A 132 4.45 8.54 22.89
C SER A 132 5.90 8.06 23.10
N LYS A 133 6.20 7.45 24.25
CA LYS A 133 7.51 6.87 24.56
C LYS A 133 7.66 5.40 24.15
N THR A 134 6.59 4.75 23.66
CA THR A 134 6.62 3.35 23.25
C THR A 134 6.83 3.20 21.75
N VAL A 135 7.32 2.05 21.32
CA VAL A 135 7.49 1.74 19.89
C VAL A 135 6.13 1.68 19.16
N LEU A 136 5.09 1.15 19.84
CA LEU A 136 3.73 1.09 19.28
C LEU A 136 3.08 2.46 19.26
N GLY A 137 3.28 3.28 20.30
CA GLY A 137 2.80 4.65 20.31
C GLY A 137 3.40 5.50 19.20
N ASN A 138 4.71 5.41 18.97
CA ASN A 138 5.36 6.09 17.84
C ASN A 138 4.84 5.58 16.49
N LEU A 139 4.60 4.27 16.37
CA LEU A 139 4.03 3.69 15.15
C LEU A 139 2.61 4.21 14.93
N TYR A 140 1.75 4.22 15.95
CA TYR A 140 0.41 4.77 15.91
C TYR A 140 0.42 6.24 15.47
N GLN A 141 1.19 7.08 16.15
CA GLN A 141 1.28 8.51 15.85
C GLN A 141 1.76 8.77 14.41
N ASN A 142 2.69 7.98 13.90
CA ASN A 142 3.15 8.13 12.52
C ASN A 142 2.05 7.78 11.50
N GLN A 143 1.27 6.71 11.75
CA GLN A 143 0.16 6.35 10.86
C GLN A 143 -0.99 7.35 10.96
N TRP A 144 -1.29 7.83 12.17
CA TRP A 144 -2.28 8.87 12.40
C TRP A 144 -1.96 10.16 11.63
N LYS A 145 -0.72 10.64 11.75
CA LYS A 145 -0.26 11.82 11.00
C LYS A 145 -0.32 11.61 9.48
N LYS A 146 0.06 10.42 9.01
CA LYS A 146 0.01 10.07 7.60
C LYS A 146 -1.43 10.07 7.09
N MET A 147 -2.34 9.41 7.78
CA MET A 147 -3.77 9.37 7.51
C MET A 147 -4.35 10.79 7.45
N TYR A 148 -4.09 11.59 8.48
CA TYR A 148 -4.62 12.96 8.56
C TYR A 148 -4.12 13.85 7.40
N LYS A 149 -2.85 13.73 7.04
CA LYS A 149 -2.29 14.44 5.88
C LYS A 149 -2.98 14.03 4.58
N THR A 150 -3.24 12.75 4.38
CA THR A 150 -3.90 12.24 3.18
C THR A 150 -5.38 12.66 3.15
N LEU A 151 -6.07 12.59 4.30
CA LEU A 151 -7.44 13.06 4.48
C LEU A 151 -7.62 14.50 3.99
N GLN A 152 -6.67 15.39 4.31
CA GLN A 152 -6.73 16.80 3.88
C GLN A 152 -6.62 17.00 2.37
N THR A 153 -6.25 15.99 1.60
CA THR A 153 -6.20 16.06 0.12
C THR A 153 -7.49 15.60 -0.55
N LEU A 154 -8.44 15.06 0.20
CA LEU A 154 -9.72 14.58 -0.31
C LEU A 154 -10.68 15.74 -0.60
N HIS A 155 -11.78 15.44 -1.32
CA HIS A 155 -12.89 16.38 -1.48
C HIS A 155 -13.54 16.71 -0.13
N GLU A 156 -14.07 17.91 0.04
CA GLU A 156 -14.63 18.41 1.30
C GLU A 156 -15.70 17.48 1.91
N ASP A 157 -16.57 16.91 1.10
CA ASP A 157 -17.61 15.98 1.55
C ASP A 157 -17.01 14.74 2.22
N LEU A 158 -15.97 14.16 1.58
CA LEU A 158 -15.27 13.00 2.13
C LEU A 158 -14.48 13.37 3.39
N GLN A 159 -13.87 14.56 3.41
CA GLN A 159 -13.19 15.06 4.61
C GLN A 159 -14.18 15.14 5.78
N TYR A 160 -15.37 15.68 5.54
CA TYR A 160 -16.41 15.79 6.57
C TYR A 160 -16.84 14.42 7.13
N ASP A 161 -17.04 13.44 6.28
CA ASP A 161 -17.48 12.12 6.71
C ASP A 161 -16.39 11.39 7.50
N TYR A 162 -15.14 11.40 7.03
CA TYR A 162 -14.03 10.79 7.75
C TYR A 162 -13.69 11.54 9.06
N MET A 163 -13.88 12.85 9.12
CA MET A 163 -13.66 13.63 10.35
C MET A 163 -14.61 13.23 11.48
N LYS A 164 -15.83 12.78 11.17
CA LYS A 164 -16.74 12.21 12.20
C LYS A 164 -16.14 10.96 12.83
N GLU A 165 -15.53 10.11 12.02
CA GLU A 165 -14.88 8.87 12.47
C GLU A 165 -13.59 9.17 13.26
N VAL A 166 -12.81 10.13 12.79
CA VAL A 166 -11.63 10.66 13.49
C VAL A 166 -12.01 11.18 14.88
N SER A 167 -13.05 12.03 14.97
CA SER A 167 -13.51 12.60 16.25
C SER A 167 -13.95 11.53 17.24
N ARG A 168 -14.66 10.49 16.78
CA ARG A 168 -15.03 9.35 17.65
C ARG A 168 -13.81 8.63 18.21
N LEU A 169 -12.76 8.48 17.39
CA LEU A 169 -11.53 7.86 17.86
C LEU A 169 -10.75 8.76 18.84
N GLU A 170 -10.82 10.09 18.71
CA GLU A 170 -10.18 11.02 19.62
C GLU A 170 -10.91 11.11 20.98
N GLU A 171 -12.24 11.04 21.00
CA GLU A 171 -13.05 11.07 22.23
C GLU A 171 -12.87 9.85 23.13
N LEU A 172 -12.30 8.76 22.64
CA LEU A 172 -12.02 7.55 23.41
C LEU A 172 -10.69 7.63 24.22
N GLU A 173 -10.08 8.83 24.35
CA GLU A 173 -8.96 9.10 25.25
C GLU A 173 -9.51 9.45 26.64
#